data_814ff013b8396038f9238cb42269befb
#
_entry.id   814ff013b8396038f9238cb42269befb
#
_cell.length_a   1.000
_cell.length_b   1.000
_cell.length_c   1.000
_cell.angle_alpha   90.00
_cell.angle_beta   90.00
_cell.angle_gamma   90.00
#
_symmetry.space_group_name_H-M   'P 1'
#
loop_
_entity.id
_entity.type
_entity.pdbx_description
1 polymer ?
#
loop_
_entity_poly.entity_id
_entity_poly.type
_entity_poly.pdbx_seq_one_letter_code
_entity_poly.pdbx_strand_id
1 'polypeptide(L)'
;MAVVLALRALGLGDLLTGIPALRALRRAHPVDRIVLAAPPGLAPLARLTGAVDAVLPQPGLDRPLATEDRPSLAVNLHGRGPRSTDLLRATRPGALFAFGSGSQCPQWIDGEHEVDRWCRLLAHYGVPADPADLGLDRPAPASPAPGAVVLHPGAAAGSRRWPVDRFAAVAAALRADGHRVVASCGPSERDLAAAVGAEVVAPDLVELAALVAGAALVVCGDTGVGHLATAYGTPSVLLFGPTPPTEWGPRGGPHTVLWTGGRGDPHGDRPDPGLLRIPVAAVIDAARRAVRAPAAP
;
A
#
# COMPACT_ATOMS: atom_id res chain seq x y z
N MET A 1 17.87 4.99 -25.48
CA MET A 1 16.97 5.23 -24.32
C MET A 1 17.66 4.61 -23.14
N ALA A 2 17.97 5.37 -22.09
CA ALA A 2 18.63 4.84 -20.90
C ALA A 2 17.64 4.07 -20.02
N VAL A 3 18.16 3.24 -19.11
CA VAL A 3 17.33 2.46 -18.18
C VAL A 3 17.51 3.00 -16.76
N VAL A 4 16.41 3.36 -16.12
CA VAL A 4 16.31 3.64 -14.68
C VAL A 4 15.71 2.41 -14.00
N LEU A 5 16.47 1.76 -13.13
CA LEU A 5 16.04 0.57 -12.39
C LEU A 5 15.72 0.93 -10.95
N ALA A 6 14.44 0.82 -10.57
CA ALA A 6 14.01 0.95 -9.18
C ALA A 6 13.78 -0.43 -8.57
N LEU A 7 14.26 -0.66 -7.35
CA LEU A 7 14.04 -1.92 -6.61
C LEU A 7 13.02 -1.69 -5.47
N ARG A 8 11.88 -2.41 -5.53
CA ARG A 8 10.89 -2.47 -4.45
C ARG A 8 10.20 -3.83 -4.43
N ALA A 9 10.96 -4.87 -4.11
CA ALA A 9 10.51 -6.27 -4.10
C ALA A 9 9.75 -6.61 -2.80
N LEU A 10 8.65 -5.90 -2.55
CA LEU A 10 7.81 -5.93 -1.35
C LEU A 10 6.33 -6.03 -1.71
N GLY A 11 5.43 -5.86 -0.72
CA GLY A 11 4.00 -6.04 -0.88
C GLY A 11 3.26 -4.88 -1.56
N LEU A 12 1.93 -5.02 -1.61
CA LEU A 12 1.03 -4.03 -2.21
C LEU A 12 1.14 -2.65 -1.54
N GLY A 13 1.10 -2.60 -0.21
CA GLY A 13 1.21 -1.34 0.54
C GLY A 13 2.52 -0.62 0.26
N ASP A 14 3.61 -1.40 0.15
CA ASP A 14 4.92 -0.86 -0.20
C ASP A 14 4.94 -0.26 -1.60
N LEU A 15 4.36 -0.93 -2.60
CA LEU A 15 4.24 -0.37 -3.95
C LEU A 15 3.53 0.98 -3.91
N LEU A 16 2.39 1.04 -3.20
CA LEU A 16 1.54 2.23 -3.16
C LEU A 16 2.19 3.40 -2.43
N THR A 17 2.90 3.16 -1.33
CA THR A 17 3.69 4.19 -0.65
C THR A 17 4.91 4.66 -1.45
N GLY A 18 5.34 3.91 -2.45
CA GLY A 18 6.41 4.26 -3.38
C GLY A 18 5.98 5.09 -4.60
N ILE A 19 4.67 5.30 -4.83
CA ILE A 19 4.16 6.01 -6.02
C ILE A 19 4.77 7.42 -6.19
N PRO A 20 4.82 8.28 -5.15
CA PRO A 20 5.40 9.61 -5.30
C PRO A 20 6.83 9.60 -5.79
N ALA A 21 7.64 8.66 -5.28
CA ALA A 21 9.03 8.49 -5.72
C ALA A 21 9.12 7.98 -7.17
N LEU A 22 8.31 6.99 -7.56
CA LEU A 22 8.28 6.49 -8.94
C LEU A 22 7.87 7.59 -9.93
N ARG A 23 6.87 8.40 -9.61
CA ARG A 23 6.43 9.52 -10.45
C ARG A 23 7.46 10.63 -10.51
N ALA A 24 8.18 10.90 -9.41
CA ALA A 24 9.30 11.83 -9.42
C ALA A 24 10.43 11.37 -10.35
N LEU A 25 10.75 10.06 -10.34
CA LEU A 25 11.71 9.48 -11.29
C LEU A 25 11.22 9.64 -12.74
N ARG A 26 9.93 9.41 -13.03
CA ARG A 26 9.35 9.62 -14.37
C ARG A 26 9.47 11.08 -14.81
N ARG A 27 9.19 12.03 -13.93
CA ARG A 27 9.36 13.48 -14.26
C ARG A 27 10.81 13.84 -14.53
N ALA A 28 11.75 13.29 -13.77
CA ALA A 28 13.18 13.53 -13.96
C ALA A 28 13.77 12.83 -15.19
N HIS A 29 13.15 11.72 -15.61
CA HIS A 29 13.60 10.86 -16.71
C HIS A 29 12.48 10.63 -17.74
N PRO A 30 11.95 11.67 -18.41
CA PRO A 30 10.72 11.58 -19.20
C PRO A 30 10.85 10.69 -20.45
N VAL A 31 12.08 10.52 -20.98
CA VAL A 31 12.36 9.72 -22.17
C VAL A 31 13.07 8.40 -21.88
N ASP A 32 13.44 8.16 -20.63
CA ASP A 32 14.11 6.92 -20.24
C ASP A 32 13.13 5.81 -19.86
N ARG A 33 13.56 4.57 -20.01
CA ARG A 33 12.79 3.40 -19.61
C ARG A 33 12.88 3.20 -18.10
N ILE A 34 11.76 3.35 -17.38
CA ILE A 34 11.70 3.06 -15.94
C ILE A 34 11.25 1.62 -15.74
N VAL A 35 12.13 0.84 -15.13
CA VAL A 35 11.93 -0.58 -14.81
C VAL A 35 11.82 -0.72 -13.29
N LEU A 36 10.72 -1.30 -12.82
CA LEU A 36 10.52 -1.60 -11.41
C LEU A 36 10.82 -3.08 -11.14
N ALA A 37 11.83 -3.38 -10.36
CA ALA A 37 12.06 -4.72 -9.83
C ALA A 37 11.15 -4.97 -8.62
N ALA A 38 10.08 -5.76 -8.83
CA ALA A 38 9.01 -6.01 -7.87
C ALA A 38 8.40 -7.42 -8.05
N PRO A 39 7.61 -7.93 -7.10
CA PRO A 39 6.84 -9.15 -7.26
C PRO A 39 5.97 -9.09 -8.53
N PRO A 40 5.99 -10.14 -9.37
CA PRO A 40 5.32 -10.12 -10.67
C PRO A 40 3.80 -9.88 -10.57
N GLY A 41 3.16 -10.31 -9.49
CA GLY A 41 1.74 -10.07 -9.25
C GLY A 41 1.38 -8.59 -9.12
N LEU A 42 2.34 -7.70 -8.83
CA LEU A 42 2.11 -6.26 -8.71
C LEU A 42 2.20 -5.53 -10.07
N ALA A 43 2.63 -6.20 -11.15
CA ALA A 43 2.85 -5.58 -12.44
C ALA A 43 1.62 -4.81 -12.99
N PRO A 44 0.38 -5.30 -12.88
CA PRO A 44 -0.78 -4.55 -13.34
C PRO A 44 -0.96 -3.20 -12.62
N LEU A 45 -0.79 -3.17 -11.29
CA LEU A 45 -0.90 -1.92 -10.52
C LEU A 45 0.30 -0.99 -10.71
N ALA A 46 1.50 -1.54 -10.88
CA ALA A 46 2.68 -0.73 -11.19
C ALA A 46 2.48 0.10 -12.46
N ARG A 47 1.79 -0.44 -13.46
CA ARG A 47 1.44 0.29 -14.69
C ARG A 47 0.44 1.43 -14.44
N LEU A 48 -0.54 1.23 -13.53
CA LEU A 48 -1.51 2.27 -13.16
C LEU A 48 -0.89 3.46 -12.42
N THR A 49 0.38 3.37 -12.02
CA THR A 49 1.11 4.53 -11.48
C THR A 49 1.37 5.60 -12.55
N GLY A 50 1.31 5.25 -13.84
CA GLY A 50 1.73 6.11 -14.95
C GLY A 50 3.24 6.38 -15.01
N ALA A 51 4.03 5.75 -14.13
CA ALA A 51 5.46 6.02 -13.97
C ALA A 51 6.36 4.87 -14.46
N VAL A 52 5.85 3.64 -14.52
CA VAL A 52 6.62 2.42 -14.75
C VAL A 52 6.33 1.86 -16.14
N ASP A 53 7.37 1.68 -16.96
CA ASP A 53 7.24 1.10 -18.30
C ASP A 53 7.25 -0.42 -18.29
N ALA A 54 8.03 -1.02 -17.35
CA ALA A 54 8.14 -2.47 -17.22
C ALA A 54 8.37 -2.90 -15.77
N VAL A 55 7.92 -4.11 -15.45
CA VAL A 55 8.23 -4.76 -14.18
C VAL A 55 9.21 -5.89 -14.44
N LEU A 56 10.35 -5.84 -13.77
CA LEU A 56 11.30 -6.93 -13.68
C LEU A 56 10.84 -7.87 -12.55
N PRO A 57 10.51 -9.14 -12.82
CA PRO A 57 10.06 -10.07 -11.81
C PRO A 57 11.10 -10.28 -10.70
N GLN A 58 10.83 -9.75 -9.51
CA GLN A 58 11.71 -9.86 -8.34
C GLN A 58 10.86 -10.13 -7.09
N PRO A 59 10.68 -11.41 -6.71
CA PRO A 59 9.78 -11.74 -5.59
C PRO A 59 10.36 -11.42 -4.21
N GLY A 60 11.66 -11.14 -4.12
CA GLY A 60 12.40 -10.82 -2.89
C GLY A 60 13.86 -10.55 -3.17
N LEU A 61 14.72 -10.58 -2.14
CA LEU A 61 16.14 -10.27 -2.27
C LEU A 61 17.04 -11.50 -2.43
N ASP A 62 16.49 -12.70 -2.55
CA ASP A 62 17.27 -13.97 -2.57
C ASP A 62 17.82 -14.33 -3.94
N ARG A 63 17.45 -13.58 -4.97
CA ARG A 63 17.90 -13.81 -6.34
C ARG A 63 18.56 -12.56 -6.92
N PRO A 64 19.58 -12.71 -7.77
CA PRO A 64 20.15 -11.57 -8.49
C PRO A 64 19.09 -10.92 -9.39
N LEU A 65 19.27 -9.63 -9.67
CA LEU A 65 18.45 -8.89 -10.63
C LEU A 65 18.86 -9.30 -12.05
N ALA A 66 17.96 -9.94 -12.77
CA ALA A 66 18.20 -10.40 -14.15
C ALA A 66 17.92 -9.25 -15.15
N THR A 67 18.81 -8.24 -15.18
CA THR A 67 18.71 -7.13 -16.12
C THR A 67 19.41 -7.49 -17.43
N GLU A 68 18.76 -7.21 -18.57
CA GLU A 68 19.36 -7.36 -19.90
C GLU A 68 20.38 -6.24 -20.16
N ASP A 69 20.05 -5.03 -19.77
CA ASP A 69 20.87 -3.84 -19.95
C ASP A 69 21.46 -3.35 -18.63
N ARG A 70 22.65 -2.74 -18.73
CA ARG A 70 23.26 -2.01 -17.64
C ARG A 70 22.45 -0.74 -17.35
N PRO A 71 21.86 -0.56 -16.15
CA PRO A 71 21.10 0.65 -15.83
C PRO A 71 22.00 1.91 -15.84
N SER A 72 21.50 3.00 -16.38
CA SER A 72 22.16 4.32 -16.22
C SER A 72 22.02 4.80 -14.77
N LEU A 73 20.88 4.51 -14.13
CA LEU A 73 20.58 4.80 -12.73
C LEU A 73 19.92 3.60 -12.09
N ALA A 74 20.37 3.25 -10.88
CA ALA A 74 19.67 2.32 -9.99
C ALA A 74 19.18 3.06 -8.73
N VAL A 75 17.97 2.76 -8.26
CA VAL A 75 17.34 3.41 -7.10
C VAL A 75 16.85 2.37 -6.11
N ASN A 76 17.34 2.40 -4.88
CA ASN A 76 16.92 1.50 -3.82
C ASN A 76 15.70 2.09 -3.08
N LEU A 77 14.50 1.71 -3.50
CA LEU A 77 13.25 1.99 -2.81
C LEU A 77 12.78 0.82 -1.91
N HIS A 78 13.68 -0.15 -1.62
CA HIS A 78 13.32 -1.36 -0.88
C HIS A 78 13.60 -1.26 0.63
N GLY A 79 14.69 -0.63 1.03
CA GLY A 79 15.09 -0.54 2.42
C GLY A 79 16.45 0.14 2.62
N ARG A 80 16.92 0.13 3.86
CA ARG A 80 18.19 0.79 4.23
C ARG A 80 19.45 0.13 3.69
N GLY A 81 19.34 -1.05 3.07
CA GLY A 81 20.50 -1.87 2.69
C GLY A 81 21.01 -2.72 3.89
N PRO A 82 22.20 -3.36 3.78
CA PRO A 82 23.07 -3.41 2.59
C PRO A 82 22.55 -4.32 1.47
N ARG A 83 21.82 -5.42 1.79
CA ARG A 83 21.44 -6.49 0.86
C ARG A 83 20.76 -5.98 -0.42
N SER A 84 19.74 -5.12 -0.29
CA SER A 84 19.05 -4.52 -1.43
C SER A 84 19.95 -3.59 -2.25
N THR A 85 20.84 -2.86 -1.58
CA THR A 85 21.83 -1.99 -2.23
C THR A 85 22.87 -2.80 -3.00
N ASP A 86 23.32 -3.92 -2.45
CA ASP A 86 24.34 -4.78 -3.08
C ASP A 86 23.77 -5.50 -4.32
N LEU A 87 22.49 -5.89 -4.29
CA LEU A 87 21.80 -6.40 -5.48
C LEU A 87 21.79 -5.38 -6.62
N LEU A 88 21.52 -4.11 -6.32
CA LEU A 88 21.57 -3.05 -7.32
C LEU A 88 22.99 -2.77 -7.80
N ARG A 89 24.00 -2.77 -6.92
CA ARG A 89 25.41 -2.62 -7.31
C ARG A 89 25.87 -3.70 -8.25
N ALA A 90 25.40 -4.93 -8.07
CA ALA A 90 25.74 -6.06 -8.94
C ALA A 90 25.32 -5.85 -10.40
N THR A 91 24.31 -5.00 -10.67
CA THR A 91 23.91 -4.60 -12.04
C THR A 91 24.87 -3.59 -12.67
N ARG A 92 25.88 -3.12 -11.93
CA ARG A 92 26.89 -2.12 -12.34
C ARG A 92 26.30 -0.83 -12.90
N PRO A 93 25.34 -0.18 -12.18
CA PRO A 93 24.66 1.01 -12.71
C PRO A 93 25.65 2.17 -12.91
N GLY A 94 25.28 3.14 -13.76
CA GLY A 94 26.03 4.40 -13.92
C GLY A 94 26.02 5.25 -12.66
N ALA A 95 24.85 5.31 -11.97
CA ALA A 95 24.67 5.95 -10.67
C ALA A 95 23.77 5.07 -9.77
N LEU A 96 23.89 5.26 -8.46
CA LEU A 96 23.08 4.51 -7.47
C LEU A 96 22.56 5.47 -6.40
N PHE A 97 21.23 5.55 -6.27
CA PHE A 97 20.55 6.27 -5.19
C PHE A 97 20.14 5.28 -4.10
N ALA A 98 20.69 5.42 -2.92
CA ALA A 98 20.42 4.54 -1.78
C ALA A 98 20.69 5.27 -0.45
N PHE A 99 20.07 4.79 0.61
CA PHE A 99 20.48 5.14 1.97
C PHE A 99 21.86 4.54 2.30
N GLY A 100 22.61 5.21 3.15
CA GLY A 100 23.93 4.75 3.57
C GLY A 100 24.48 5.53 4.76
N SER A 101 25.68 5.17 5.21
CA SER A 101 26.35 5.79 6.36
C SER A 101 27.37 6.87 5.98
N GLY A 102 27.66 7.07 4.69
CA GLY A 102 28.62 8.06 4.21
C GLY A 102 27.99 9.44 3.99
N SER A 103 28.83 10.49 3.92
CA SER A 103 28.38 11.88 3.66
C SER A 103 27.71 12.08 2.29
N GLN A 104 27.91 11.15 1.37
CA GLN A 104 27.36 11.17 0.02
C GLN A 104 25.96 10.49 -0.08
N CYS A 105 25.46 9.93 1.00
CA CYS A 105 24.18 9.22 1.04
C CYS A 105 23.32 9.77 2.17
N PRO A 106 21.99 9.86 1.99
CA PRO A 106 21.11 10.21 3.10
C PRO A 106 21.08 9.07 4.12
N GLN A 107 21.01 9.43 5.39
CA GLN A 107 20.89 8.45 6.47
C GLN A 107 19.46 7.91 6.55
N TRP A 108 19.34 6.65 6.95
CA TRP A 108 18.06 6.06 7.32
C TRP A 108 17.56 6.66 8.64
N ILE A 109 16.29 7.05 8.68
CA ILE A 109 15.63 7.56 9.88
C ILE A 109 14.56 6.55 10.29
N ASP A 110 14.68 6.01 11.52
CA ASP A 110 13.67 5.12 12.08
C ASP A 110 12.42 5.93 12.48
N GLY A 111 11.24 5.32 12.29
CA GLY A 111 9.96 5.97 12.59
C GLY A 111 9.52 7.04 11.59
N GLU A 112 10.30 7.28 10.53
CA GLU A 112 9.89 8.16 9.44
C GLU A 112 8.73 7.57 8.65
N HIS A 113 7.78 8.40 8.23
CA HIS A 113 6.67 7.94 7.40
C HIS A 113 7.18 7.38 6.07
N GLU A 114 6.65 6.23 5.66
CA GLU A 114 7.17 5.47 4.52
C GLU A 114 7.16 6.27 3.21
N VAL A 115 6.14 7.07 2.95
CA VAL A 115 6.09 7.95 1.78
C VAL A 115 7.18 9.02 1.83
N ASP A 116 7.34 9.69 2.98
CA ASP A 116 8.32 10.78 3.13
C ASP A 116 9.75 10.27 2.99
N ARG A 117 10.01 9.08 3.48
CA ARG A 117 11.29 8.38 3.38
C ARG A 117 11.78 8.31 1.94
N TRP A 118 10.92 7.87 1.03
CA TRP A 118 11.30 7.71 -0.38
C TRP A 118 11.37 9.05 -1.11
N CYS A 119 10.51 9.99 -0.76
CA CYS A 119 10.60 11.37 -1.26
C CYS A 119 11.91 12.03 -0.81
N ARG A 120 12.30 11.87 0.46
CA ARG A 120 13.56 12.39 1.00
C ARG A 120 14.79 11.74 0.38
N LEU A 121 14.75 10.42 0.13
CA LEU A 121 15.82 9.72 -0.59
C LEU A 121 16.08 10.41 -1.94
N LEU A 122 15.04 10.60 -2.74
CA LEU A 122 15.18 11.19 -4.07
C LEU A 122 15.58 12.68 -4.00
N ALA A 123 15.01 13.44 -3.08
CA ALA A 123 15.34 14.84 -2.89
C ALA A 123 16.83 15.07 -2.58
N HIS A 124 17.44 14.16 -1.79
CA HIS A 124 18.88 14.20 -1.51
C HIS A 124 19.73 14.15 -2.79
N TYR A 125 19.26 13.40 -3.79
CA TYR A 125 19.96 13.28 -5.09
C TYR A 125 19.43 14.27 -6.15
N GLY A 126 18.74 15.32 -5.74
CA GLY A 126 18.27 16.38 -6.63
C GLY A 126 16.98 16.05 -7.42
N VAL A 127 16.26 15.01 -7.04
CA VAL A 127 14.98 14.63 -7.66
C VAL A 127 13.84 14.90 -6.66
N PRO A 128 13.19 16.08 -6.70
CA PRO A 128 12.12 16.41 -5.77
C PRO A 128 10.87 15.56 -6.05
N ALA A 129 10.27 15.03 -4.99
CA ALA A 129 9.04 14.25 -5.03
C ALA A 129 7.97 14.92 -4.15
N ASP A 130 6.72 14.90 -4.61
CA ASP A 130 5.58 15.38 -3.85
C ASP A 130 4.95 14.22 -3.06
N PRO A 131 4.99 14.22 -1.73
CA PRO A 131 4.38 13.16 -0.91
C PRO A 131 2.87 13.01 -1.09
N ALA A 132 2.19 14.02 -1.63
CA ALA A 132 0.75 13.97 -1.90
C ALA A 132 0.39 13.30 -3.24
N ASP A 133 1.38 13.05 -4.11
CA ASP A 133 1.19 12.45 -5.44
C ASP A 133 1.01 10.92 -5.37
N LEU A 134 -0.02 10.48 -4.63
CA LEU A 134 -0.31 9.06 -4.35
C LEU A 134 -1.36 8.44 -5.27
N GLY A 135 -2.03 9.24 -6.11
CA GLY A 135 -3.14 8.76 -6.93
C GLY A 135 -2.74 7.63 -7.90
N LEU A 136 -3.67 6.76 -8.22
CA LEU A 136 -3.55 5.75 -9.28
C LEU A 136 -4.54 6.06 -10.40
N ASP A 137 -4.18 5.71 -11.63
CA ASP A 137 -5.12 5.69 -12.74
C ASP A 137 -6.26 4.69 -12.43
N ARG A 138 -7.47 5.01 -12.87
CA ARG A 138 -8.58 4.10 -12.65
C ARG A 138 -8.37 2.81 -13.44
N PRO A 139 -8.60 1.63 -12.82
CA PRO A 139 -8.48 0.36 -13.52
C PRO A 139 -9.55 0.24 -14.60
N ALA A 140 -9.22 -0.47 -15.69
CA ALA A 140 -10.15 -0.66 -16.81
C ALA A 140 -11.44 -1.41 -16.44
N PRO A 141 -11.43 -2.51 -15.63
CA PRO A 141 -12.67 -3.18 -15.25
C PRO A 141 -13.53 -2.32 -14.33
N ALA A 142 -14.85 -2.44 -14.48
CA ALA A 142 -15.79 -1.85 -13.54
C ALA A 142 -15.70 -2.55 -12.17
N SER A 143 -16.09 -1.83 -11.11
CA SER A 143 -16.16 -2.42 -9.78
C SER A 143 -17.15 -3.61 -9.75
N PRO A 144 -16.78 -4.76 -9.17
CA PRO A 144 -17.70 -5.89 -9.00
C PRO A 144 -18.82 -5.60 -7.98
N ALA A 145 -18.66 -4.57 -7.16
CA ALA A 145 -19.66 -4.14 -6.18
C ALA A 145 -19.70 -2.61 -6.04
N PRO A 146 -20.16 -1.89 -7.07
CA PRO A 146 -20.18 -0.44 -7.06
C PRO A 146 -21.07 0.11 -5.92
N GLY A 147 -20.57 1.12 -5.20
CA GLY A 147 -21.27 1.75 -4.08
C GLY A 147 -21.37 0.90 -2.81
N ALA A 148 -20.77 -0.28 -2.76
CA ALA A 148 -20.79 -1.12 -1.57
C ALA A 148 -19.84 -0.61 -0.48
N VAL A 149 -20.13 -0.97 0.76
CA VAL A 149 -19.16 -0.92 1.85
C VAL A 149 -18.30 -2.18 1.78
N VAL A 150 -17.00 -2.01 1.60
CA VAL A 150 -16.02 -3.10 1.50
C VAL A 150 -15.37 -3.33 2.85
N LEU A 151 -15.54 -4.52 3.42
CA LEU A 151 -14.82 -4.97 4.60
C LEU A 151 -13.67 -5.88 4.18
N HIS A 152 -12.45 -5.59 4.63
CA HIS A 152 -11.29 -6.44 4.35
C HIS A 152 -10.69 -6.91 5.68
N PRO A 153 -11.03 -8.14 6.13
CA PRO A 153 -10.57 -8.67 7.42
C PRO A 153 -9.15 -9.20 7.38
N GLY A 154 -8.58 -9.37 6.17
CA GLY A 154 -7.26 -9.93 5.93
C GLY A 154 -6.12 -8.96 6.23
N ALA A 155 -4.95 -9.52 6.51
CA ALA A 155 -3.67 -8.83 6.56
C ALA A 155 -2.53 -9.85 6.42
N ALA A 156 -1.34 -9.38 6.01
CA ALA A 156 -0.17 -10.24 5.82
C ALA A 156 0.30 -10.94 7.12
N ALA A 157 0.08 -10.32 8.29
CA ALA A 157 0.43 -10.89 9.58
C ALA A 157 -0.78 -10.92 10.53
N GLY A 158 -0.82 -11.90 11.42
CA GLY A 158 -1.88 -12.05 12.43
C GLY A 158 -2.01 -10.83 13.33
N SER A 159 -0.90 -10.21 13.69
CA SER A 159 -0.85 -9.02 14.54
C SER A 159 -1.60 -7.81 13.98
N ARG A 160 -1.82 -7.76 12.67
CA ARG A 160 -2.57 -6.70 11.98
C ARG A 160 -4.02 -7.09 11.67
N ARG A 161 -4.49 -8.27 12.10
CA ARG A 161 -5.85 -8.76 11.89
C ARG A 161 -6.74 -8.41 13.08
N TRP A 162 -7.69 -7.51 12.85
CA TRP A 162 -8.76 -7.30 13.82
C TRP A 162 -9.70 -8.50 13.82
N PRO A 163 -10.25 -8.94 14.98
CA PRO A 163 -11.05 -10.15 15.06
C PRO A 163 -12.22 -10.18 14.07
N VAL A 164 -12.41 -11.32 13.39
CA VAL A 164 -13.42 -11.45 12.32
C VAL A 164 -14.85 -11.34 12.82
N ASP A 165 -15.14 -11.82 14.03
CA ASP A 165 -16.43 -11.66 14.71
C ASP A 165 -16.82 -10.19 14.90
N ARG A 166 -15.82 -9.32 15.10
CA ARG A 166 -16.03 -7.88 15.19
C ARG A 166 -16.32 -7.27 13.81
N PHE A 167 -15.67 -7.74 12.73
CA PHE A 167 -16.05 -7.37 11.36
C PHE A 167 -17.48 -7.85 11.03
N ALA A 168 -17.86 -9.02 11.49
CA ALA A 168 -19.24 -9.51 11.33
C ALA A 168 -20.27 -8.61 12.01
N ALA A 169 -19.98 -8.13 13.21
CA ALA A 169 -20.84 -7.17 13.91
C ALA A 169 -20.95 -5.83 13.16
N VAL A 170 -19.84 -5.32 12.58
CA VAL A 170 -19.85 -4.14 11.73
C VAL A 170 -20.68 -4.36 10.48
N ALA A 171 -20.52 -5.53 9.81
CA ALA A 171 -21.31 -5.90 8.64
C ALA A 171 -22.81 -5.92 8.94
N ALA A 172 -23.20 -6.54 10.06
CA ALA A 172 -24.60 -6.61 10.48
C ALA A 172 -25.21 -5.21 10.73
N ALA A 173 -24.49 -4.34 11.42
CA ALA A 173 -24.93 -2.98 11.70
C ALA A 173 -25.11 -2.15 10.41
N LEU A 174 -24.14 -2.17 9.49
CA LEU A 174 -24.21 -1.41 8.25
C LEU A 174 -25.27 -1.95 7.29
N ARG A 175 -25.54 -3.26 7.28
CA ARG A 175 -26.66 -3.83 6.52
C ARG A 175 -28.01 -3.43 7.12
N ALA A 176 -28.12 -3.38 8.46
CA ALA A 176 -29.33 -2.87 9.11
C ALA A 176 -29.60 -1.39 8.79
N ASP A 177 -28.54 -0.61 8.54
CA ASP A 177 -28.63 0.78 8.05
C ASP A 177 -28.96 0.87 6.55
N GLY A 178 -29.14 -0.26 5.83
CA GLY A 178 -29.53 -0.31 4.42
C GLY A 178 -28.34 -0.32 3.42
N HIS A 179 -27.10 -0.43 3.88
CA HIS A 179 -25.94 -0.49 3.00
C HIS A 179 -25.71 -1.90 2.41
N ARG A 180 -25.34 -1.96 1.12
CA ARG A 180 -24.73 -3.19 0.56
C ARG A 180 -23.34 -3.36 1.17
N VAL A 181 -23.09 -4.51 1.81
CA VAL A 181 -21.81 -4.82 2.45
C VAL A 181 -21.21 -6.05 1.77
N VAL A 182 -19.95 -5.97 1.37
CA VAL A 182 -19.19 -7.09 0.81
C VAL A 182 -17.91 -7.31 1.63
N ALA A 183 -17.44 -8.54 1.70
CA ALA A 183 -16.17 -8.91 2.31
C ALA A 183 -15.16 -9.25 1.22
N SER A 184 -14.05 -8.52 1.14
CA SER A 184 -12.96 -8.82 0.19
C SER A 184 -11.88 -9.68 0.83
N CYS A 185 -11.22 -10.51 0.01
CA CYS A 185 -10.15 -11.39 0.46
C CYS A 185 -9.11 -11.66 -0.62
N GLY A 186 -7.89 -11.96 -0.20
CA GLY A 186 -6.89 -12.61 -1.02
C GLY A 186 -7.17 -14.12 -1.18
N PRO A 187 -6.38 -14.82 -2.02
CA PRO A 187 -6.60 -16.25 -2.31
C PRO A 187 -6.62 -17.16 -1.07
N SER A 188 -5.79 -16.86 -0.06
CA SER A 188 -5.67 -17.64 1.18
C SER A 188 -6.60 -17.20 2.31
N GLU A 189 -7.46 -16.19 2.10
CA GLU A 189 -8.27 -15.55 3.14
C GLU A 189 -9.77 -15.76 2.96
N ARG A 190 -10.17 -16.65 2.05
CA ARG A 190 -11.58 -16.88 1.70
C ARG A 190 -12.44 -17.27 2.90
N ASP A 191 -11.93 -18.17 3.76
CA ASP A 191 -12.64 -18.60 4.97
C ASP A 191 -12.80 -17.46 5.97
N LEU A 192 -11.76 -16.61 6.09
CA LEU A 192 -11.81 -15.42 6.93
C LEU A 192 -12.87 -14.43 6.44
N ALA A 193 -12.94 -14.20 5.12
CA ALA A 193 -13.97 -13.33 4.55
C ALA A 193 -15.38 -13.91 4.69
N ALA A 194 -15.54 -15.23 4.53
CA ALA A 194 -16.83 -15.91 4.71
C ALA A 194 -17.35 -15.76 6.15
N ALA A 195 -16.46 -15.79 7.14
CA ALA A 195 -16.82 -15.61 8.55
C ALA A 195 -17.33 -14.20 8.89
N VAL A 196 -17.15 -13.21 8.02
CA VAL A 196 -17.78 -11.87 8.16
C VAL A 196 -19.29 -11.94 7.97
N GLY A 197 -19.81 -12.98 7.29
CA GLY A 197 -21.23 -13.14 7.04
C GLY A 197 -21.80 -12.15 6.03
N ALA A 198 -20.99 -11.60 5.13
CA ALA A 198 -21.38 -10.76 4.00
C ALA A 198 -21.08 -11.47 2.66
N GLU A 199 -21.54 -10.89 1.54
CA GLU A 199 -21.18 -11.37 0.20
C GLU A 199 -19.65 -11.37 0.05
N VAL A 200 -19.05 -12.52 -0.28
CA VAL A 200 -17.59 -12.62 -0.46
C VAL A 200 -17.21 -12.29 -1.88
N VAL A 201 -16.33 -11.30 -2.03
CA VAL A 201 -15.69 -10.93 -3.31
C VAL A 201 -14.21 -11.26 -3.20
N ALA A 202 -13.74 -12.21 -4.03
CA ALA A 202 -12.34 -12.66 -4.07
C ALA A 202 -11.71 -12.21 -5.41
N PRO A 203 -11.42 -10.91 -5.55
CA PRO A 203 -10.97 -10.32 -6.79
C PRO A 203 -9.50 -10.64 -7.05
N ASP A 204 -9.09 -10.58 -8.31
CA ASP A 204 -7.68 -10.37 -8.63
C ASP A 204 -7.23 -8.96 -8.23
N LEU A 205 -5.96 -8.65 -8.43
CA LEU A 205 -5.41 -7.37 -7.94
C LEU A 205 -5.99 -6.14 -8.68
N VAL A 206 -6.34 -6.27 -9.96
CA VAL A 206 -6.93 -5.17 -10.75
C VAL A 206 -8.40 -5.00 -10.39
N GLU A 207 -9.11 -6.10 -10.21
CA GLU A 207 -10.48 -6.12 -9.72
C GLU A 207 -10.59 -5.58 -8.29
N LEU A 208 -9.59 -5.87 -7.42
CA LEU A 208 -9.49 -5.30 -6.09
C LEU A 208 -9.33 -3.77 -6.15
N ALA A 209 -8.49 -3.28 -7.06
CA ALA A 209 -8.36 -1.85 -7.29
C ALA A 209 -9.67 -1.23 -7.76
N ALA A 210 -10.39 -1.89 -8.70
CA ALA A 210 -11.70 -1.46 -9.17
C ALA A 210 -12.77 -1.50 -8.06
N LEU A 211 -12.75 -2.55 -7.23
CA LEU A 211 -13.64 -2.68 -6.07
C LEU A 211 -13.44 -1.51 -5.11
N VAL A 212 -12.20 -1.20 -4.74
CA VAL A 212 -11.87 -0.10 -3.83
C VAL A 212 -12.19 1.25 -4.46
N ALA A 213 -11.82 1.47 -5.73
CA ALA A 213 -12.11 2.73 -6.43
C ALA A 213 -13.62 3.02 -6.59
N GLY A 214 -14.45 1.97 -6.61
CA GLY A 214 -15.91 2.09 -6.73
C GLY A 214 -16.67 1.93 -5.42
N ALA A 215 -15.99 1.77 -4.28
CA ALA A 215 -16.62 1.57 -2.99
C ALA A 215 -17.15 2.88 -2.39
N ALA A 216 -18.25 2.82 -1.64
CA ALA A 216 -18.71 3.93 -0.82
C ALA A 216 -17.85 4.11 0.44
N LEU A 217 -17.31 3.01 0.96
CA LEU A 217 -16.45 2.98 2.14
C LEU A 217 -15.60 1.71 2.13
N VAL A 218 -14.38 1.82 2.62
CA VAL A 218 -13.51 0.67 2.94
C VAL A 218 -13.27 0.62 4.44
N VAL A 219 -13.44 -0.57 5.07
CA VAL A 219 -13.04 -0.82 6.47
C VAL A 219 -12.02 -1.94 6.47
N CYS A 220 -10.80 -1.66 6.92
CA CYS A 220 -9.72 -2.66 6.96
C CYS A 220 -8.70 -2.34 8.04
N GLY A 221 -7.79 -3.28 8.30
CA GLY A 221 -6.59 -3.04 9.08
C GLY A 221 -5.52 -2.25 8.31
N ASP A 222 -4.33 -2.12 8.90
CA ASP A 222 -3.11 -1.63 8.25
C ASP A 222 -2.67 -2.64 7.17
N THR A 223 -3.15 -2.44 5.95
CA THR A 223 -2.95 -3.36 4.80
C THR A 223 -2.86 -2.58 3.49
N GLY A 224 -2.44 -3.27 2.42
CA GLY A 224 -2.42 -2.71 1.07
C GLY A 224 -3.78 -2.18 0.58
N VAL A 225 -4.89 -2.71 1.09
CA VAL A 225 -6.25 -2.24 0.76
C VAL A 225 -6.51 -0.82 1.29
N GLY A 226 -6.00 -0.50 2.48
CA GLY A 226 -6.05 0.87 3.03
C GLY A 226 -5.27 1.87 2.16
N HIS A 227 -4.10 1.45 1.65
CA HIS A 227 -3.32 2.29 0.72
C HIS A 227 -4.00 2.43 -0.66
N LEU A 228 -4.72 1.41 -1.14
CA LEU A 228 -5.57 1.56 -2.35
C LEU A 228 -6.68 2.59 -2.11
N ALA A 229 -7.33 2.55 -0.94
CA ALA A 229 -8.34 3.55 -0.59
C ALA A 229 -7.74 4.97 -0.60
N THR A 230 -6.51 5.14 -0.10
CA THR A 230 -5.79 6.42 -0.17
C THR A 230 -5.51 6.82 -1.61
N ALA A 231 -5.04 5.91 -2.46
CA ALA A 231 -4.69 6.18 -3.84
C ALA A 231 -5.90 6.57 -4.71
N TYR A 232 -7.10 6.11 -4.37
CA TYR A 232 -8.35 6.46 -5.09
C TYR A 232 -9.19 7.53 -4.39
N GLY A 233 -8.77 8.04 -3.23
CA GLY A 233 -9.56 8.98 -2.45
C GLY A 233 -10.85 8.37 -1.91
N THR A 234 -10.93 7.04 -1.79
CA THR A 234 -12.10 6.32 -1.29
C THR A 234 -12.20 6.49 0.21
N PRO A 235 -13.36 6.90 0.77
CA PRO A 235 -13.56 6.98 2.20
C PRO A 235 -13.15 5.69 2.90
N SER A 236 -12.44 5.77 4.03
CA SER A 236 -12.05 4.57 4.76
C SER A 236 -12.00 4.72 6.28
N VAL A 237 -12.19 3.60 6.96
CA VAL A 237 -11.92 3.41 8.39
C VAL A 237 -10.77 2.42 8.51
N LEU A 238 -9.62 2.88 8.98
CA LEU A 238 -8.38 2.13 9.04
C LEU A 238 -8.03 1.80 10.49
N LEU A 239 -7.86 0.50 10.77
CA LEU A 239 -7.60 -0.02 12.11
C LEU A 239 -6.12 -0.31 12.27
N PHE A 240 -5.44 0.50 13.10
CA PHE A 240 -4.01 0.36 13.35
C PHE A 240 -3.75 -0.36 14.68
N GLY A 241 -2.79 -1.25 14.68
CA GLY A 241 -2.38 -2.04 15.84
C GLY A 241 -0.89 -1.83 16.14
N PRO A 242 -0.02 -2.78 15.76
CA PRO A 242 1.40 -2.78 16.14
C PRO A 242 2.22 -1.65 15.50
N THR A 243 1.78 -1.15 14.34
CA THR A 243 2.46 -0.09 13.62
C THR A 243 1.77 1.24 13.88
N PRO A 244 2.48 2.32 14.24
CA PRO A 244 1.90 3.65 14.38
C PRO A 244 1.43 4.23 13.03
N PRO A 245 0.27 4.90 12.99
CA PRO A 245 -0.19 5.56 11.76
C PRO A 245 0.70 6.72 11.31
N THR A 246 1.57 7.24 12.20
CA THR A 246 2.60 8.22 11.83
C THR A 246 3.64 7.67 10.86
N GLU A 247 3.75 6.34 10.71
CA GLU A 247 4.69 5.69 9.80
C GLU A 247 4.03 5.17 8.52
N TRP A 248 2.79 4.68 8.62
CA TRP A 248 2.09 4.01 7.54
C TRP A 248 0.66 4.50 7.29
N GLY A 249 0.21 5.50 8.04
CA GLY A 249 -1.15 6.03 7.90
C GLY A 249 -1.39 6.73 6.55
N PRO A 250 -2.66 7.01 6.23
CA PRO A 250 -3.01 7.71 5.01
C PRO A 250 -2.49 9.15 5.02
N ARG A 251 -2.09 9.65 3.85
CA ARG A 251 -1.66 11.03 3.63
C ARG A 251 -2.81 11.83 3.05
N GLY A 252 -3.60 12.44 3.92
CA GLY A 252 -4.78 13.21 3.48
C GLY A 252 -5.93 12.31 3.04
N GLY A 253 -7.02 12.92 2.57
CA GLY A 253 -8.21 12.22 2.08
C GLY A 253 -9.25 11.92 3.16
N PRO A 254 -10.37 11.28 2.77
CA PRO A 254 -11.51 11.03 3.63
C PRO A 254 -11.32 9.77 4.49
N HIS A 255 -10.25 9.74 5.28
CA HIS A 255 -9.89 8.55 6.07
C HIS A 255 -10.06 8.80 7.57
N THR A 256 -10.65 7.84 8.28
CA THR A 256 -10.69 7.80 9.75
C THR A 256 -9.74 6.72 10.24
N VAL A 257 -8.72 7.11 10.98
CA VAL A 257 -7.78 6.18 11.60
C VAL A 257 -8.18 5.92 13.04
N LEU A 258 -8.34 4.65 13.40
CA LEU A 258 -8.56 4.19 14.76
C LEU A 258 -7.30 3.48 15.26
N TRP A 259 -6.68 4.06 16.28
CA TRP A 259 -5.46 3.56 16.91
C TRP A 259 -5.48 3.87 18.41
N THR A 260 -5.13 2.90 19.22
CA THR A 260 -5.15 3.03 20.69
C THR A 260 -3.78 3.32 21.31
N GLY A 261 -2.79 3.60 20.46
CA GLY A 261 -1.42 3.85 20.88
C GLY A 261 -0.58 2.58 21.02
N GLY A 262 0.74 2.77 21.12
CA GLY A 262 1.71 1.70 21.30
C GLY A 262 2.40 1.25 20.01
N ARG A 263 3.40 0.38 20.21
CA ARG A 263 4.11 -0.36 19.17
C ARG A 263 4.13 -1.83 19.55
N GLY A 264 4.00 -2.70 18.57
CA GLY A 264 4.09 -4.14 18.71
C GLY A 264 4.94 -4.74 17.60
N ASP A 265 4.90 -6.06 17.47
CA ASP A 265 5.52 -6.78 16.37
C ASP A 265 4.57 -6.80 15.15
N PRO A 266 4.89 -6.08 14.04
CA PRO A 266 4.05 -6.04 12.86
C PRO A 266 4.02 -7.37 12.08
N HIS A 267 4.87 -8.32 12.45
CA HIS A 267 4.99 -9.65 11.82
C HIS A 267 4.49 -10.78 12.73
N GLY A 268 3.98 -10.46 13.91
CA GLY A 268 3.47 -11.45 14.88
C GLY A 268 2.26 -12.22 14.36
N ASP A 269 2.07 -13.43 14.87
CA ASP A 269 1.01 -14.35 14.42
C ASP A 269 -0.35 -14.09 15.12
N ARG A 270 -0.36 -13.36 16.24
CA ARG A 270 -1.55 -13.07 17.04
C ARG A 270 -1.94 -11.61 16.95
N PRO A 271 -3.26 -11.30 16.99
CA PRO A 271 -3.72 -9.91 16.98
C PRO A 271 -3.05 -9.06 18.06
N ASP A 272 -2.59 -7.87 17.66
CA ASP A 272 -1.93 -6.93 18.59
C ASP A 272 -2.90 -6.47 19.70
N PRO A 273 -2.46 -6.37 20.96
CA PRO A 273 -3.29 -5.88 22.05
C PRO A 273 -3.87 -4.48 21.82
N GLY A 274 -3.13 -3.59 21.12
CA GLY A 274 -3.62 -2.27 20.73
C GLY A 274 -4.81 -2.37 19.78
N LEU A 275 -4.70 -3.24 18.77
CA LEU A 275 -5.77 -3.50 17.82
C LEU A 275 -7.00 -4.10 18.52
N LEU A 276 -6.80 -5.00 19.48
CA LEU A 276 -7.89 -5.60 20.27
C LEU A 276 -8.65 -4.59 21.14
N ARG A 277 -8.03 -3.48 21.53
CA ARG A 277 -8.67 -2.40 22.30
C ARG A 277 -9.61 -1.51 21.47
N ILE A 278 -9.57 -1.59 20.14
CA ILE A 278 -10.50 -0.85 19.28
C ILE A 278 -11.89 -1.47 19.41
N PRO A 279 -12.90 -0.76 19.99
CA PRO A 279 -14.22 -1.32 20.18
C PRO A 279 -15.04 -1.32 18.88
N VAL A 280 -15.91 -2.29 18.71
CA VAL A 280 -16.82 -2.42 17.55
C VAL A 280 -17.67 -1.15 17.36
N ALA A 281 -18.20 -0.58 18.44
CA ALA A 281 -19.00 0.63 18.40
C ALA A 281 -18.24 1.80 17.75
N ALA A 282 -16.95 1.99 18.06
CA ALA A 282 -16.15 3.07 17.45
C ALA A 282 -15.98 2.89 15.94
N VAL A 283 -15.84 1.64 15.48
CA VAL A 283 -15.73 1.31 14.05
C VAL A 283 -17.07 1.59 13.33
N ILE A 284 -18.19 1.16 13.92
CA ILE A 284 -19.53 1.40 13.38
C ILE A 284 -19.80 2.92 13.28
N ASP A 285 -19.52 3.66 14.33
CA ASP A 285 -19.73 5.12 14.36
C ASP A 285 -18.86 5.85 13.34
N ALA A 286 -17.59 5.43 13.19
CA ALA A 286 -16.69 5.97 12.18
C ALA A 286 -17.20 5.65 10.75
N ALA A 287 -17.64 4.42 10.51
CA ALA A 287 -18.20 3.99 9.24
C ALA A 287 -19.47 4.79 8.87
N ARG A 288 -20.40 4.94 9.81
CA ARG A 288 -21.62 5.73 9.63
C ARG A 288 -21.34 7.20 9.29
N ARG A 289 -20.34 7.81 9.92
CA ARG A 289 -19.92 9.18 9.58
C ARG A 289 -19.34 9.25 8.17
N ALA A 290 -18.48 8.29 7.81
CA ALA A 290 -17.81 8.28 6.52
C ALA A 290 -18.77 8.10 5.33
N VAL A 291 -19.77 7.22 5.43
CA VAL A 291 -20.76 7.02 4.35
C VAL A 291 -21.77 8.16 4.20
N ARG A 292 -21.95 8.99 5.23
CA ARG A 292 -22.83 10.18 5.19
C ARG A 292 -22.13 11.43 4.68
N ALA A 293 -20.84 11.47 4.70
CA ALA A 293 -20.08 12.60 4.19
C ALA A 293 -20.28 12.70 2.66
N PRO A 294 -20.62 13.89 2.12
CA PRO A 294 -20.67 14.06 0.68
C PRO A 294 -19.32 13.68 0.08
N ALA A 295 -19.33 12.99 -1.07
CA ALA A 295 -18.08 12.71 -1.80
C ALA A 295 -17.38 14.05 -2.05
N ALA A 296 -16.09 14.14 -1.74
CA ALA A 296 -15.30 15.32 -2.08
C ALA A 296 -15.34 15.54 -3.60
N PRO A 297 -15.47 16.78 -4.06
CA PRO A 297 -15.58 17.14 -5.47
C PRO A 297 -14.33 16.74 -6.30
#